data_6fd59c5866efa5eb382b498c0f2769ba
#
_entry.id   6fd59c5866efa5eb382b498c0f2769ba
#
_cell.length_a   1.000
_cell.length_b   1.000
_cell.length_c   1.000
_cell.angle_alpha   90.00
_cell.angle_beta   90.00
_cell.angle_gamma   90.00
#
_symmetry.space_group_name_H-M   'P 1'
#
loop_
_entity.id
_entity.type
_entity.pdbx_description
1 polymer ?
#
loop_
_entity_poly.entity_id
_entity_poly.type
_entity_poly.pdbx_seq_one_letter_code
_entity_poly.pdbx_strand_id
1 'polypeptide(L)'
;MKRLLYLLLFFSVSAHSQSPTAGNYAAAPDDWLLGSGQRWHYHTDTSPKPQELNVREPAGSEIAIVDKAKAILNNSSAKAIALIDGNQIVWVGYKSPANSNSTFLSFSIGKTVTSMAVGKAICSGKLSLTDSAESFVPELKGTDLGRATVEQLLKMSSGTSAINPDSSIMSAEQQRDMLFGRISFVDILKTPNISDAHQGLLGNKRKAGEIFDYHSTDPLLLGVILNRATGTTYAKWVEKEVLIPVGISNRVIIGQDHFGYGQADGNVRMTLEDWGRFALWVKRNEEGKDCFSKYVKEATNTQISNSIKREGKAFDGYGYLIWTENNRQKNSYWAVGYGGQRIAWNHNNQRILIAFSNVENYMGDLYWLYRDWSSLPD
;
A
#
# COMPACT_ATOMS: atom_id res chain seq x y z
N MET A 1 67.89 10.29 -15.24
CA MET A 1 66.93 9.72 -14.28
C MET A 1 65.55 10.30 -14.59
N LYS A 2 64.75 9.60 -15.40
CA LYS A 2 63.37 9.99 -15.73
C LYS A 2 62.42 9.25 -14.80
N ARG A 3 61.70 9.98 -13.94
CA ARG A 3 60.62 9.42 -13.11
C ARG A 3 59.35 9.32 -13.96
N LEU A 4 58.91 8.10 -14.18
CA LEU A 4 57.61 7.77 -14.79
C LEU A 4 56.52 7.92 -13.72
N LEU A 5 55.61 8.87 -13.92
CA LEU A 5 54.42 9.04 -13.08
C LEU A 5 53.31 8.13 -13.64
N TYR A 6 52.96 7.06 -12.93
CA TYR A 6 51.80 6.26 -13.26
C TYR A 6 50.54 6.97 -12.73
N LEU A 7 49.75 7.48 -13.65
CA LEU A 7 48.40 7.98 -13.35
C LEU A 7 47.46 6.78 -13.27
N LEU A 8 47.10 6.38 -12.07
CA LEU A 8 46.01 5.40 -11.82
C LEU A 8 44.70 6.11 -12.07
N LEU A 9 44.10 5.89 -13.24
CA LEU A 9 42.71 6.22 -13.53
C LEU A 9 41.77 5.23 -12.78
N PHE A 10 41.22 5.68 -11.65
CA PHE A 10 40.10 5.01 -11.04
C PHE A 10 38.86 5.23 -11.92
N PHE A 11 38.52 4.26 -12.75
CA PHE A 11 37.20 4.15 -13.31
C PHE A 11 36.26 3.79 -12.18
N SER A 12 35.57 4.78 -11.60
CA SER A 12 34.37 4.53 -10.80
C SER A 12 33.30 4.05 -11.78
N VAL A 13 33.09 2.73 -11.82
CA VAL A 13 31.92 2.16 -12.44
C VAL A 13 30.74 2.57 -11.54
N SER A 14 30.12 3.68 -11.89
CA SER A 14 28.79 4.02 -11.32
C SER A 14 27.85 2.93 -11.79
N ALA A 15 27.55 1.99 -10.91
CA ALA A 15 26.43 1.10 -11.11
C ALA A 15 25.17 1.97 -11.19
N HIS A 16 24.79 2.36 -12.40
CA HIS A 16 23.49 2.92 -12.66
C HIS A 16 22.51 1.77 -12.45
N SER A 17 21.88 1.72 -11.27
CA SER A 17 20.71 0.90 -11.07
C SER A 17 19.70 1.35 -12.13
N GLN A 18 19.47 0.52 -13.13
CA GLN A 18 18.43 0.79 -14.12
C GLN A 18 17.12 0.94 -13.37
N SER A 19 16.47 2.08 -13.59
CA SER A 19 15.11 2.26 -13.07
C SER A 19 14.24 1.14 -13.62
N PRO A 20 13.43 0.48 -12.80
CA PRO A 20 12.53 -0.54 -13.32
C PRO A 20 11.63 0.10 -14.37
N THR A 21 11.61 -0.50 -15.53
CA THR A 21 10.57 -0.27 -16.53
C THR A 21 9.36 -1.12 -16.13
N ALA A 22 8.16 -0.77 -16.59
CA ALA A 22 6.93 -1.50 -16.32
C ALA A 22 7.07 -3.03 -16.51
N GLY A 23 7.82 -3.47 -17.52
CA GLY A 23 8.11 -4.90 -17.74
C GLY A 23 9.07 -5.55 -16.74
N ASN A 24 9.75 -4.77 -15.90
CA ASN A 24 10.74 -5.26 -14.93
C ASN A 24 10.22 -5.30 -13.49
N TYR A 25 8.99 -4.85 -13.22
CA TYR A 25 8.41 -4.91 -11.88
C TYR A 25 8.30 -6.34 -11.32
N ALA A 26 8.02 -7.31 -12.18
CA ALA A 26 7.98 -8.73 -11.79
C ALA A 26 9.35 -9.27 -11.36
N ALA A 27 10.42 -8.64 -11.82
CA ALA A 27 11.80 -8.95 -11.51
C ALA A 27 12.49 -7.81 -10.74
N ALA A 28 11.72 -7.03 -9.96
CA ALA A 28 12.30 -5.98 -9.13
C ALA A 28 13.44 -6.56 -8.30
N PRO A 29 14.62 -5.95 -8.32
CA PRO A 29 15.76 -6.42 -7.53
C PRO A 29 15.38 -6.55 -6.05
N ASP A 30 15.97 -7.49 -5.33
CA ASP A 30 15.69 -7.68 -3.91
C ASP A 30 15.98 -6.42 -3.08
N ASP A 31 16.90 -5.54 -3.52
CA ASP A 31 17.16 -4.24 -2.91
C ASP A 31 15.97 -3.27 -3.00
N TRP A 32 15.09 -3.41 -3.97
CA TRP A 32 13.82 -2.67 -4.07
C TRP A 32 12.83 -3.08 -2.98
N LEU A 33 12.79 -4.37 -2.67
CA LEU A 33 11.92 -4.92 -1.64
C LEU A 33 12.53 -4.72 -0.25
N LEU A 34 13.83 -4.91 -0.13
CA LEU A 34 14.56 -4.99 1.14
C LEU A 34 15.42 -3.74 1.43
N GLY A 35 15.68 -2.91 0.44
CA GLY A 35 16.63 -1.80 0.53
C GLY A 35 16.04 -0.42 0.32
N SER A 36 16.90 0.58 0.41
CA SER A 36 16.54 1.99 0.51
C SER A 36 16.96 2.84 -0.70
N GLY A 37 17.05 2.30 -1.89
CA GLY A 37 17.67 2.95 -3.06
C GLY A 37 17.09 4.31 -3.53
N GLN A 38 16.07 4.89 -2.86
CA GLN A 38 15.40 6.09 -3.32
C GLN A 38 15.78 7.34 -2.52
N ARG A 39 16.02 8.45 -3.20
CA ARG A 39 16.61 9.67 -2.61
C ARG A 39 15.64 10.62 -1.92
N TRP A 40 14.33 10.55 -2.20
CA TRP A 40 13.33 11.53 -1.75
C TRP A 40 12.36 10.92 -0.75
N HIS A 41 12.91 10.21 0.24
CA HIS A 41 12.10 9.57 1.24
C HIS A 41 12.07 10.38 2.52
N TYR A 42 10.89 10.39 3.14
CA TYR A 42 10.74 10.82 4.50
C TYR A 42 11.02 9.63 5.43
N HIS A 43 11.86 9.83 6.42
CA HIS A 43 12.19 8.85 7.45
C HIS A 43 11.52 9.28 8.74
N THR A 44 10.62 8.45 9.26
CA THR A 44 9.87 8.74 10.48
C THR A 44 10.72 8.57 11.74
N ASP A 45 10.24 9.13 12.83
CA ASP A 45 10.66 8.68 14.15
C ASP A 45 9.95 7.38 14.54
N THR A 46 10.42 6.73 15.60
CA THR A 46 9.79 5.55 16.18
C THR A 46 8.77 5.97 17.23
N SER A 47 7.81 5.10 17.52
CA SER A 47 6.88 5.35 18.64
C SER A 47 7.62 5.39 19.98
N PRO A 48 7.31 6.35 20.88
CA PRO A 48 7.86 6.34 22.23
C PRO A 48 7.36 5.15 23.06
N LYS A 49 6.30 4.48 22.60
CA LYS A 49 5.76 3.25 23.22
C LYS A 49 5.45 2.24 22.11
N PRO A 50 6.45 1.50 21.65
CA PRO A 50 6.22 0.46 20.65
C PRO A 50 5.19 -0.55 21.14
N GLN A 51 4.28 -0.95 20.24
CA GLN A 51 3.31 -2.00 20.56
C GLN A 51 4.03 -3.35 20.64
N GLU A 52 3.88 -4.04 21.74
CA GLU A 52 4.45 -5.37 21.89
C GLU A 52 3.71 -6.37 21.00
N LEU A 53 4.51 -7.18 20.31
CA LEU A 53 4.08 -8.38 19.61
C LEU A 53 4.87 -9.54 20.20
N ASN A 54 4.20 -10.38 20.99
CA ASN A 54 4.83 -11.52 21.64
C ASN A 54 4.92 -12.70 20.69
N VAL A 55 6.03 -13.41 20.72
CA VAL A 55 6.17 -14.68 19.98
C VAL A 55 5.67 -15.81 20.86
N ARG A 56 4.87 -16.71 20.31
CA ARG A 56 4.48 -17.96 20.96
C ARG A 56 4.65 -19.15 20.02
N GLU A 57 4.82 -20.31 20.58
CA GLU A 57 4.80 -21.54 19.80
C GLU A 57 3.41 -21.86 19.27
N PRO A 58 3.30 -22.41 18.04
CA PRO A 58 2.03 -22.91 17.51
C PRO A 58 1.55 -24.13 18.30
N ALA A 59 0.24 -24.23 18.52
CA ALA A 59 -0.37 -25.32 19.28
C ALA A 59 -1.49 -26.00 18.47
N GLY A 60 -1.70 -27.29 18.73
CA GLY A 60 -2.79 -28.06 18.15
C GLY A 60 -2.86 -27.99 16.63
N SER A 61 -3.98 -27.56 16.08
CA SER A 61 -4.24 -27.43 14.64
C SER A 61 -3.40 -26.35 13.95
N GLU A 62 -2.82 -25.41 14.70
CA GLU A 62 -1.95 -24.35 14.15
C GLU A 62 -0.65 -24.93 13.58
N ILE A 63 -0.14 -26.04 14.13
CA ILE A 63 1.10 -26.69 13.67
C ILE A 63 1.00 -27.03 12.18
N ALA A 64 -0.10 -27.60 11.74
CA ALA A 64 -0.32 -27.94 10.33
C ALA A 64 -0.38 -26.69 9.43
N ILE A 65 -0.94 -25.59 9.94
CA ILE A 65 -0.97 -24.29 9.21
C ILE A 65 0.45 -23.72 9.08
N VAL A 66 1.22 -23.75 10.15
CA VAL A 66 2.62 -23.30 10.16
C VAL A 66 3.47 -24.13 9.18
N ASP A 67 3.26 -25.42 9.11
CA ASP A 67 3.98 -26.28 8.15
C ASP A 67 3.62 -25.95 6.69
N LYS A 68 2.34 -25.63 6.41
CA LYS A 68 1.95 -25.11 5.10
C LYS A 68 2.64 -23.76 4.80
N ALA A 69 2.68 -22.83 5.77
CA ALA A 69 3.34 -21.54 5.60
C ALA A 69 4.86 -21.70 5.33
N LYS A 70 5.54 -22.61 6.04
CA LYS A 70 6.94 -22.97 5.79
C LYS A 70 7.13 -23.52 4.37
N ALA A 71 6.24 -24.41 3.93
CA ALA A 71 6.30 -24.99 2.58
C ALA A 71 6.14 -23.90 1.51
N ILE A 72 5.20 -22.97 1.66
CA ILE A 72 5.02 -21.84 0.74
C ILE A 72 6.30 -20.98 0.73
N LEU A 73 6.83 -20.59 1.90
CA LEU A 73 8.04 -19.77 1.98
C LEU A 73 9.23 -20.43 1.27
N ASN A 74 9.43 -21.73 1.48
CA ASN A 74 10.58 -22.46 0.93
C ASN A 74 10.46 -22.70 -0.60
N ASN A 75 9.26 -22.98 -1.09
CA ASN A 75 9.03 -23.48 -2.45
C ASN A 75 8.52 -22.40 -3.42
N SER A 76 8.38 -21.14 -2.98
CA SER A 76 7.88 -20.05 -3.81
C SER A 76 8.83 -18.84 -3.84
N SER A 77 8.39 -17.73 -4.43
CA SER A 77 9.11 -16.45 -4.41
C SER A 77 8.91 -15.66 -3.13
N ALA A 78 8.10 -16.13 -2.18
CA ALA A 78 7.88 -15.44 -0.91
C ALA A 78 9.21 -15.15 -0.19
N LYS A 79 9.36 -13.95 0.35
CA LYS A 79 10.55 -13.47 1.08
C LYS A 79 10.32 -13.46 2.58
N ALA A 80 9.09 -13.22 3.00
CA ALA A 80 8.70 -13.27 4.40
C ALA A 80 7.21 -13.59 4.51
N ILE A 81 6.85 -14.39 5.52
CA ILE A 81 5.47 -14.69 5.88
C ILE A 81 5.34 -14.65 7.39
N ALA A 82 4.27 -14.05 7.91
CA ALA A 82 3.91 -14.10 9.31
C ALA A 82 2.45 -14.51 9.51
N LEU A 83 2.19 -15.30 10.55
CA LEU A 83 0.88 -15.67 11.06
C LEU A 83 0.76 -15.06 12.46
N ILE A 84 -0.26 -14.23 12.66
CA ILE A 84 -0.49 -13.48 13.89
C ILE A 84 -1.90 -13.80 14.40
N ASP A 85 -2.03 -13.98 15.70
CA ASP A 85 -3.29 -14.15 16.39
C ASP A 85 -3.36 -13.17 17.58
N GLY A 86 -4.26 -12.19 17.49
CA GLY A 86 -4.27 -11.07 18.44
C GLY A 86 -2.92 -10.33 18.45
N ASN A 87 -2.31 -10.20 19.62
CA ASN A 87 -0.98 -9.60 19.78
C ASN A 87 0.17 -10.62 19.78
N GLN A 88 -0.08 -11.83 19.30
CA GLN A 88 0.89 -12.91 19.32
C GLN A 88 1.29 -13.33 17.91
N ILE A 89 2.59 -13.32 17.65
CA ILE A 89 3.16 -13.95 16.45
C ILE A 89 3.23 -15.45 16.71
N VAL A 90 2.39 -16.20 16.00
CA VAL A 90 2.36 -17.68 16.07
C VAL A 90 3.48 -18.28 15.26
N TRP A 91 3.82 -17.63 14.15
CA TRP A 91 4.97 -17.99 13.35
C TRP A 91 5.40 -16.85 12.43
N VAL A 92 6.70 -16.71 12.26
CA VAL A 92 7.32 -15.81 11.27
C VAL A 92 8.48 -16.53 10.60
N GLY A 93 8.57 -16.38 9.28
CA GLY A 93 9.67 -16.93 8.50
C GLY A 93 10.20 -15.93 7.48
N TYR A 94 11.51 -15.99 7.25
CA TYR A 94 12.24 -15.17 6.28
C TYR A 94 13.04 -16.08 5.36
N LYS A 95 13.12 -15.72 4.09
CA LYS A 95 13.95 -16.38 3.08
C LYS A 95 15.11 -15.46 2.71
N SER A 96 16.33 -15.97 2.84
CA SER A 96 17.53 -15.18 2.49
C SER A 96 17.41 -14.52 1.10
N PRO A 97 17.87 -13.25 0.95
CA PRO A 97 18.60 -12.43 1.93
C PRO A 97 17.73 -11.72 2.97
N ALA A 98 16.38 -11.85 2.93
CA ALA A 98 15.49 -11.22 3.89
C ALA A 98 15.70 -11.76 5.32
N ASN A 99 15.55 -10.89 6.30
CA ASN A 99 15.68 -11.19 7.75
C ASN A 99 14.81 -10.21 8.56
N SER A 100 14.82 -10.32 9.88
CA SER A 100 14.01 -9.49 10.78
C SER A 100 14.28 -7.98 10.68
N ASN A 101 15.46 -7.57 10.25
CA ASN A 101 15.84 -6.17 10.08
C ASN A 101 15.51 -5.63 8.67
N SER A 102 15.08 -6.49 7.76
CA SER A 102 14.73 -6.10 6.40
C SER A 102 13.46 -5.26 6.39
N THR A 103 13.47 -4.19 5.59
CA THR A 103 12.28 -3.37 5.34
C THR A 103 11.62 -3.80 4.03
N PHE A 104 10.32 -4.00 4.07
CA PHE A 104 9.54 -4.47 2.93
C PHE A 104 8.73 -3.33 2.32
N LEU A 105 8.89 -3.13 1.03
CA LEU A 105 8.14 -2.13 0.27
C LEU A 105 6.68 -2.56 0.14
N SER A 106 5.78 -1.68 0.50
CA SER A 106 4.33 -1.93 0.50
C SER A 106 3.74 -2.16 -0.89
N PHE A 107 4.30 -1.50 -1.92
CA PHE A 107 3.51 -1.25 -3.11
C PHE A 107 2.10 -0.78 -2.70
N SER A 108 1.06 -1.28 -3.35
CA SER A 108 -0.31 -0.81 -3.08
C SER A 108 -0.87 -1.15 -1.70
N ILE A 109 -0.20 -1.92 -0.84
CA ILE A 109 -0.55 -1.99 0.60
C ILE A 109 -0.52 -0.58 1.23
N GLY A 110 0.37 0.31 0.75
CA GLY A 110 0.44 1.71 1.19
C GLY A 110 -0.87 2.48 1.03
N LYS A 111 -1.76 2.08 0.10
CA LYS A 111 -3.10 2.64 -0.04
C LYS A 111 -3.93 2.46 1.24
N THR A 112 -3.78 1.33 1.93
CA THR A 112 -4.46 1.11 3.22
C THR A 112 -3.92 2.07 4.30
N VAL A 113 -2.61 2.37 4.29
CA VAL A 113 -2.04 3.40 5.19
C VAL A 113 -2.65 4.77 4.88
N THR A 114 -2.80 5.12 3.59
CA THR A 114 -3.47 6.35 3.14
C THR A 114 -4.92 6.39 3.59
N SER A 115 -5.67 5.30 3.45
CA SER A 115 -7.04 5.20 3.96
C SER A 115 -7.10 5.55 5.45
N MET A 116 -6.25 4.95 6.26
CA MET A 116 -6.23 5.22 7.71
C MET A 116 -5.90 6.70 8.00
N ALA A 117 -4.97 7.29 7.24
CA ALA A 117 -4.61 8.71 7.37
C ALA A 117 -5.78 9.64 7.01
N VAL A 118 -6.57 9.31 5.97
CA VAL A 118 -7.79 10.02 5.60
C VAL A 118 -8.84 9.90 6.71
N GLY A 119 -9.06 8.71 7.27
CA GLY A 119 -9.98 8.52 8.38
C GLY A 119 -9.63 9.36 9.61
N LYS A 120 -8.35 9.48 9.94
CA LYS A 120 -7.88 10.38 11.01
C LYS A 120 -8.17 11.85 10.69
N ALA A 121 -7.99 12.29 9.44
CA ALA A 121 -8.30 13.65 9.02
C ALA A 121 -9.81 13.95 9.09
N ILE A 122 -10.65 13.00 8.69
CA ILE A 122 -12.11 13.10 8.82
C ILE A 122 -12.50 13.24 10.29
N CYS A 123 -12.01 12.37 11.15
CA CYS A 123 -12.35 12.37 12.57
C CYS A 123 -11.79 13.58 13.33
N SER A 124 -10.80 14.28 12.80
CA SER A 124 -10.32 15.56 13.33
C SER A 124 -10.99 16.78 12.70
N GLY A 125 -12.01 16.58 11.87
CA GLY A 125 -12.78 17.67 11.22
C GLY A 125 -12.02 18.43 10.13
N LYS A 126 -10.94 17.84 9.59
CA LYS A 126 -10.13 18.46 8.52
C LYS A 126 -10.60 18.09 7.11
N LEU A 127 -11.34 17.01 6.99
CA LEU A 127 -11.95 16.50 5.77
C LEU A 127 -13.36 15.98 6.04
N SER A 128 -14.17 15.93 4.98
CA SER A 128 -15.42 15.18 4.93
C SER A 128 -15.42 14.22 3.73
N LEU A 129 -16.12 13.12 3.83
CA LEU A 129 -16.30 12.17 2.72
C LEU A 129 -16.95 12.84 1.49
N THR A 130 -17.77 13.87 1.71
CA THR A 130 -18.49 14.61 0.67
C THR A 130 -17.72 15.78 0.08
N ASP A 131 -16.56 16.13 0.62
CA ASP A 131 -15.75 17.23 0.09
C ASP A 131 -15.23 16.88 -1.31
N SER A 132 -15.32 17.81 -2.25
CA SER A 132 -14.73 17.67 -3.57
C SER A 132 -13.22 17.91 -3.55
N ALA A 133 -12.48 17.23 -4.41
CA ALA A 133 -11.03 17.38 -4.49
C ALA A 133 -10.61 18.82 -4.83
N GLU A 134 -11.37 19.54 -5.68
CA GLU A 134 -11.08 20.92 -6.07
C GLU A 134 -11.18 21.91 -4.90
N SER A 135 -11.87 21.54 -3.81
CA SER A 135 -11.92 22.36 -2.59
C SER A 135 -10.55 22.45 -1.90
N PHE A 136 -9.69 21.48 -2.09
CA PHE A 136 -8.33 21.44 -1.56
C PHE A 136 -7.26 21.62 -2.63
N VAL A 137 -7.56 21.26 -3.88
CA VAL A 137 -6.62 21.28 -5.00
C VAL A 137 -7.20 22.18 -6.11
N PRO A 138 -7.13 23.52 -5.94
CA PRO A 138 -7.72 24.47 -6.88
C PRO A 138 -7.16 24.36 -8.29
N GLU A 139 -5.99 23.76 -8.47
CA GLU A 139 -5.39 23.46 -9.77
C GLU A 139 -6.22 22.47 -10.58
N LEU A 140 -7.08 21.69 -9.95
CA LEU A 140 -8.00 20.74 -10.58
C LEU A 140 -9.42 21.32 -10.79
N LYS A 141 -9.61 22.62 -10.49
CA LYS A 141 -10.93 23.24 -10.60
C LYS A 141 -11.54 23.07 -11.99
N GLY A 142 -12.77 22.57 -12.01
CA GLY A 142 -13.52 22.36 -13.26
C GLY A 142 -13.16 21.07 -14.01
N THR A 143 -12.18 20.28 -13.56
CA THR A 143 -11.89 18.97 -14.12
C THR A 143 -12.80 17.89 -13.53
N ASP A 144 -12.90 16.73 -14.20
CA ASP A 144 -13.68 15.61 -13.68
C ASP A 144 -13.08 15.08 -12.37
N LEU A 145 -11.76 15.01 -12.30
CA LEU A 145 -11.02 14.60 -11.09
C LEU A 145 -11.21 15.60 -9.94
N GLY A 146 -11.23 16.91 -10.24
CA GLY A 146 -11.46 17.95 -9.24
C GLY A 146 -12.86 17.87 -8.60
N ARG A 147 -13.87 17.45 -9.37
CA ARG A 147 -15.24 17.26 -8.87
C ARG A 147 -15.44 15.99 -8.06
N ALA A 148 -14.52 15.01 -8.17
CA ALA A 148 -14.62 13.77 -7.42
C ALA A 148 -14.56 14.04 -5.91
N THR A 149 -15.41 13.36 -5.14
CA THR A 149 -15.43 13.49 -3.68
C THR A 149 -14.37 12.60 -3.03
N VAL A 150 -13.99 12.93 -1.80
CA VAL A 150 -13.07 12.11 -0.98
C VAL A 150 -13.56 10.65 -0.91
N GLU A 151 -14.85 10.43 -0.75
CA GLU A 151 -15.43 9.08 -0.74
C GLU A 151 -15.25 8.36 -2.07
N GLN A 152 -15.48 9.03 -3.20
CA GLN A 152 -15.30 8.45 -4.52
C GLN A 152 -13.84 8.08 -4.80
N LEU A 153 -12.89 8.90 -4.35
CA LEU A 153 -11.46 8.61 -4.41
C LEU A 153 -11.09 7.38 -3.54
N LEU A 154 -11.62 7.31 -2.31
CA LEU A 154 -11.41 6.16 -1.41
C LEU A 154 -11.94 4.85 -2.01
N LYS A 155 -13.02 4.92 -2.79
CA LYS A 155 -13.64 3.76 -3.46
C LYS A 155 -13.05 3.45 -4.83
N MET A 156 -11.99 4.14 -5.27
CA MET A 156 -11.46 3.98 -6.65
C MET A 156 -12.54 4.15 -7.71
N SER A 157 -13.31 5.22 -7.63
CA SER A 157 -14.46 5.47 -8.50
C SER A 157 -14.57 6.92 -8.97
N SER A 158 -13.47 7.65 -9.06
CA SER A 158 -13.48 9.01 -9.62
C SER A 158 -13.94 9.06 -11.08
N GLY A 159 -13.86 7.95 -11.81
CA GLY A 159 -14.20 7.86 -13.22
C GLY A 159 -13.12 8.39 -14.15
N THR A 160 -11.99 8.84 -13.62
CA THR A 160 -10.87 9.41 -14.39
C THR A 160 -9.88 8.36 -14.88
N SER A 161 -8.86 8.80 -15.61
CA SER A 161 -7.89 7.92 -16.23
C SER A 161 -6.81 7.43 -15.24
N ALA A 162 -6.29 6.24 -15.48
CA ALA A 162 -5.29 5.62 -14.63
C ALA A 162 -3.90 6.27 -14.77
N ILE A 163 -3.29 6.66 -13.65
CA ILE A 163 -1.84 6.73 -13.54
C ILE A 163 -1.37 5.34 -13.16
N ASN A 164 -0.94 4.58 -14.14
CA ASN A 164 -0.25 3.31 -13.91
C ASN A 164 1.08 3.34 -14.63
N PRO A 165 2.13 2.72 -14.08
CA PRO A 165 3.40 2.57 -14.77
C PRO A 165 3.28 1.92 -16.16
N ASP A 166 2.24 1.08 -16.34
CA ASP A 166 1.94 0.39 -17.59
C ASP A 166 1.01 1.18 -18.53
N SER A 167 0.54 2.37 -18.11
CA SER A 167 -0.37 3.14 -18.96
C SER A 167 0.39 3.90 -20.03
N SER A 168 -0.11 3.84 -21.26
CA SER A 168 0.40 4.63 -22.38
C SER A 168 0.21 6.15 -22.22
N ILE A 169 -0.40 6.59 -21.11
CA ILE A 169 -0.72 7.99 -20.81
C ILE A 169 0.52 8.77 -20.38
N MET A 170 1.45 8.11 -19.70
CA MET A 170 2.71 8.72 -19.27
C MET A 170 3.88 8.20 -20.11
N SER A 171 4.78 9.09 -20.51
CA SER A 171 6.03 8.66 -21.11
C SER A 171 6.88 7.87 -20.12
N ALA A 172 7.79 7.03 -20.60
CA ALA A 172 8.72 6.28 -19.75
C ALA A 172 9.57 7.21 -18.85
N GLU A 173 9.86 8.43 -19.32
CA GLU A 173 10.58 9.45 -18.54
C GLU A 173 9.71 9.99 -17.40
N GLN A 174 8.45 10.34 -17.66
CA GLN A 174 7.51 10.79 -16.64
C GLN A 174 7.26 9.72 -15.59
N GLN A 175 7.11 8.45 -15.99
CA GLN A 175 6.97 7.32 -15.07
C GLN A 175 8.20 7.19 -14.16
N ARG A 176 9.39 7.28 -14.74
CA ARG A 176 10.65 7.26 -13.98
C ARG A 176 10.74 8.44 -13.02
N ASP A 177 10.41 9.64 -13.47
CA ASP A 177 10.50 10.85 -12.65
C ASP A 177 9.46 10.85 -11.53
N MET A 178 8.28 10.27 -11.76
CA MET A 178 7.29 10.01 -10.73
C MET A 178 7.82 9.04 -9.66
N LEU A 179 8.39 7.91 -10.09
CA LEU A 179 8.96 6.91 -9.18
C LEU A 179 10.08 7.46 -8.31
N PHE A 180 10.86 8.39 -8.85
CA PHE A 180 11.95 9.03 -8.11
C PHE A 180 11.55 10.34 -7.43
N GLY A 181 10.27 10.71 -7.44
CA GLY A 181 9.79 11.95 -6.83
C GLY A 181 10.35 13.21 -7.46
N ARG A 182 10.78 13.17 -8.73
CA ARG A 182 11.38 14.31 -9.46
C ARG A 182 10.36 15.24 -10.09
N ILE A 183 9.16 14.76 -10.33
CA ILE A 183 8.02 15.54 -10.83
C ILE A 183 7.01 15.72 -9.72
N SER A 184 6.39 16.90 -9.65
CA SER A 184 5.31 17.16 -8.69
C SER A 184 4.11 16.27 -8.98
N PHE A 185 3.59 15.59 -7.96
CA PHE A 185 2.36 14.82 -8.11
C PHE A 185 1.17 15.69 -8.52
N VAL A 186 1.14 16.96 -8.09
CA VAL A 186 0.12 17.92 -8.56
C VAL A 186 0.23 18.16 -10.06
N ASP A 187 1.45 18.27 -10.60
CA ASP A 187 1.66 18.49 -12.03
C ASP A 187 1.23 17.27 -12.86
N ILE A 188 1.43 16.07 -12.35
CA ILE A 188 0.93 14.86 -12.98
C ILE A 188 -0.61 14.86 -13.00
N LEU A 189 -1.23 15.13 -11.86
CA LEU A 189 -2.70 15.09 -11.70
C LEU A 189 -3.42 16.14 -12.57
N LYS A 190 -2.78 17.27 -12.89
CA LYS A 190 -3.30 18.30 -13.80
C LYS A 190 -3.28 17.90 -15.27
N THR A 191 -2.56 16.85 -15.65
CA THR A 191 -2.47 16.44 -17.05
C THR A 191 -3.87 16.10 -17.57
N PRO A 192 -4.35 16.71 -18.67
CA PRO A 192 -5.73 16.55 -19.14
C PRO A 192 -6.17 15.09 -19.32
N ASN A 193 -5.28 14.25 -19.83
CA ASN A 193 -5.57 12.82 -19.99
C ASN A 193 -5.73 12.06 -18.67
N ILE A 194 -5.33 12.65 -17.55
CA ILE A 194 -5.43 12.06 -16.19
C ILE A 194 -6.59 12.67 -15.44
N SER A 195 -6.78 13.99 -15.54
CA SER A 195 -7.83 14.72 -14.81
C SER A 195 -9.22 14.60 -15.46
N ASP A 196 -9.31 14.15 -16.71
CA ASP A 196 -10.57 13.98 -17.42
C ASP A 196 -11.16 12.57 -17.23
N ALA A 197 -12.48 12.50 -17.19
CA ALA A 197 -13.18 11.23 -17.11
C ALA A 197 -12.91 10.33 -18.31
N HIS A 198 -12.79 9.05 -18.04
CA HIS A 198 -12.60 8.02 -19.06
C HIS A 198 -13.81 8.00 -20.02
N GLN A 199 -13.55 7.99 -21.31
CA GLN A 199 -14.58 7.77 -22.30
C GLN A 199 -14.74 6.26 -22.52
N GLY A 200 -15.94 5.74 -22.26
CA GLY A 200 -16.30 4.37 -22.63
C GLY A 200 -16.35 4.17 -24.14
N LEU A 201 -16.49 2.93 -24.59
CA LEU A 201 -16.58 2.53 -26.01
C LEU A 201 -17.65 3.29 -26.81
N LEU A 202 -18.68 3.83 -26.14
CA LEU A 202 -19.77 4.62 -26.77
C LEU A 202 -19.55 6.13 -26.66
N GLY A 203 -18.35 6.59 -26.26
CA GLY A 203 -18.04 8.01 -26.12
C GLY A 203 -18.66 8.70 -24.90
N ASN A 204 -19.39 7.98 -24.04
CA ASN A 204 -19.95 8.52 -22.81
C ASN A 204 -18.87 8.59 -21.73
N LYS A 205 -18.75 9.75 -21.07
CA LYS A 205 -17.87 9.89 -19.94
C LYS A 205 -18.38 9.04 -18.76
N ARG A 206 -17.48 8.35 -18.06
CA ARG A 206 -17.79 7.69 -16.79
C ARG A 206 -18.12 8.75 -15.76
N LYS A 207 -19.17 8.54 -14.99
CA LYS A 207 -19.50 9.42 -13.86
C LYS A 207 -18.80 8.93 -12.60
N ALA A 208 -18.33 9.87 -11.80
CA ALA A 208 -17.73 9.56 -10.52
C ALA A 208 -18.74 8.82 -9.61
N GLY A 209 -18.27 7.77 -8.95
CA GLY A 209 -19.07 6.93 -8.06
C GLY A 209 -19.78 5.74 -8.69
N GLU A 210 -19.84 5.65 -10.03
CA GLU A 210 -20.62 4.59 -10.70
C GLU A 210 -19.86 3.27 -10.83
N ILE A 211 -18.57 3.32 -11.14
CA ILE A 211 -17.78 2.14 -11.51
C ILE A 211 -16.49 2.11 -10.72
N PHE A 212 -16.21 0.96 -10.12
CA PHE A 212 -14.90 0.67 -9.55
C PHE A 212 -13.88 0.52 -10.68
N ASP A 213 -12.79 1.28 -10.61
CA ASP A 213 -11.67 1.19 -11.53
C ASP A 213 -10.34 1.37 -10.76
N TYR A 214 -9.63 0.27 -10.57
CA TYR A 214 -8.43 0.28 -9.73
C TYR A 214 -7.25 0.95 -10.41
N HIS A 215 -6.77 2.06 -9.85
CA HIS A 215 -5.64 2.82 -10.37
C HIS A 215 -4.91 3.63 -9.28
N SER A 216 -3.83 4.31 -9.62
CA SER A 216 -3.01 5.09 -8.69
C SER A 216 -3.43 6.56 -8.56
N THR A 217 -4.24 7.09 -9.50
CA THR A 217 -4.65 8.51 -9.52
C THR A 217 -5.40 8.91 -8.26
N ASP A 218 -6.42 8.14 -7.90
CA ASP A 218 -7.29 8.47 -6.75
C ASP A 218 -6.54 8.54 -5.42
N PRO A 219 -5.74 7.52 -5.02
CA PRO A 219 -4.99 7.61 -3.76
C PRO A 219 -3.86 8.64 -3.82
N LEU A 220 -3.24 8.89 -4.98
CA LEU A 220 -2.23 9.93 -5.11
C LEU A 220 -2.85 11.31 -4.85
N LEU A 221 -4.06 11.56 -5.39
CA LEU A 221 -4.80 12.79 -5.13
C LEU A 221 -5.20 12.91 -3.65
N LEU A 222 -5.60 11.82 -2.99
CA LEU A 222 -5.85 11.82 -1.54
C LEU A 222 -4.61 12.24 -0.74
N GLY A 223 -3.41 11.84 -1.17
CA GLY A 223 -2.16 12.31 -0.58
C GLY A 223 -1.96 13.81 -0.68
N VAL A 224 -2.27 14.40 -1.84
CA VAL A 224 -2.23 15.86 -2.05
C VAL A 224 -3.30 16.58 -1.20
N ILE A 225 -4.51 16.04 -1.15
CA ILE A 225 -5.61 16.57 -0.33
C ILE A 225 -5.21 16.57 1.14
N LEU A 226 -4.63 15.46 1.65
CA LEU A 226 -4.15 15.38 3.04
C LEU A 226 -3.12 16.46 3.36
N ASN A 227 -2.13 16.70 2.48
CA ASN A 227 -1.17 17.78 2.70
C ASN A 227 -1.87 19.13 2.93
N ARG A 228 -2.84 19.45 2.12
CA ARG A 228 -3.49 20.76 2.11
C ARG A 228 -4.54 20.92 3.21
N ALA A 229 -5.34 19.89 3.44
CA ALA A 229 -6.34 19.87 4.49
C ALA A 229 -5.73 19.90 5.90
N THR A 230 -4.58 19.26 6.07
CA THR A 230 -3.94 19.15 7.39
C THR A 230 -2.93 20.27 7.66
N GLY A 231 -2.47 20.98 6.63
CA GLY A 231 -1.43 22.02 6.72
C GLY A 231 -0.03 21.46 7.01
N THR A 232 0.17 20.15 6.80
CA THR A 232 1.48 19.48 6.95
C THR A 232 1.72 18.50 5.80
N THR A 233 2.94 17.99 5.64
CA THR A 233 3.19 17.00 4.60
C THR A 233 2.45 15.68 4.90
N TYR A 234 2.06 14.96 3.83
CA TYR A 234 1.45 13.64 3.94
C TYR A 234 2.25 12.72 4.88
N ALA A 235 3.57 12.68 4.67
CA ALA A 235 4.44 11.80 5.46
C ALA A 235 4.42 12.14 6.95
N LYS A 236 4.47 13.43 7.33
CA LYS A 236 4.36 13.87 8.72
C LYS A 236 2.99 13.60 9.33
N TRP A 237 1.93 13.75 8.52
CA TRP A 237 0.57 13.42 8.96
C TRP A 237 0.44 11.92 9.24
N VAL A 238 0.88 11.06 8.30
CA VAL A 238 0.91 9.60 8.47
C VAL A 238 1.73 9.20 9.69
N GLU A 239 2.91 9.77 9.87
CA GLU A 239 3.74 9.50 11.05
C GLU A 239 2.98 9.78 12.33
N LYS A 240 2.46 10.99 12.49
CA LYS A 240 1.83 11.46 13.73
C LYS A 240 0.53 10.74 14.04
N GLU A 241 -0.35 10.60 13.04
CA GLU A 241 -1.73 10.18 13.26
C GLU A 241 -1.96 8.67 13.01
N VAL A 242 -1.01 8.01 12.35
CA VAL A 242 -1.09 6.57 12.07
C VAL A 242 0.07 5.82 12.71
N LEU A 243 1.32 6.09 12.33
CA LEU A 243 2.45 5.24 12.69
C LEU A 243 2.83 5.31 14.17
N ILE A 244 2.81 6.50 14.78
CA ILE A 244 3.03 6.66 16.22
C ILE A 244 1.92 5.96 17.02
N PRO A 245 0.61 6.14 16.73
CA PRO A 245 -0.46 5.35 17.35
C PRO A 245 -0.43 3.84 17.08
N VAL A 246 0.09 3.41 15.94
CA VAL A 246 0.36 1.98 15.64
C VAL A 246 1.38 1.40 16.63
N GLY A 247 2.28 2.22 17.13
CA GLY A 247 3.36 1.76 18.00
C GLY A 247 4.51 1.12 17.24
N ILE A 248 4.92 1.72 16.10
CA ILE A 248 6.06 1.20 15.33
C ILE A 248 7.36 1.22 16.16
N SER A 249 8.20 0.19 15.99
CA SER A 249 9.48 0.07 16.71
C SER A 249 10.69 0.47 15.88
N ASN A 250 10.53 0.52 14.56
CA ASN A 250 11.60 0.90 13.64
C ASN A 250 11.19 2.11 12.80
N ARG A 251 12.18 2.83 12.28
CA ARG A 251 11.92 3.92 11.34
C ARG A 251 11.21 3.40 10.09
N VAL A 252 10.14 4.08 9.70
CA VAL A 252 9.40 3.84 8.48
C VAL A 252 9.90 4.78 7.40
N ILE A 253 9.98 4.29 6.18
CA ILE A 253 10.35 5.11 5.03
C ILE A 253 9.08 5.34 4.20
N ILE A 254 8.76 6.61 3.93
CA ILE A 254 7.60 7.01 3.15
C ILE A 254 8.08 7.74 1.89
N GLY A 255 7.68 7.25 0.72
CA GLY A 255 7.98 7.91 -0.56
C GLY A 255 7.23 9.23 -0.70
N GLN A 256 7.90 10.23 -1.25
CA GLN A 256 7.31 11.53 -1.57
C GLN A 256 8.05 12.17 -2.75
N ASP A 257 7.43 13.17 -3.38
CA ASP A 257 8.14 14.03 -4.31
C ASP A 257 8.97 15.10 -3.56
N HIS A 258 9.78 15.85 -4.31
CA HIS A 258 10.61 16.90 -3.69
C HIS A 258 9.85 18.15 -3.26
N PHE A 259 8.54 18.18 -3.47
CA PHE A 259 7.66 19.22 -2.92
C PHE A 259 7.00 18.76 -1.62
N GLY A 260 7.24 17.51 -1.19
CA GLY A 260 6.70 16.92 0.03
C GLY A 260 5.29 16.34 -0.12
N TYR A 261 4.79 16.17 -1.34
CA TYR A 261 3.59 15.38 -1.58
C TYR A 261 3.91 13.89 -1.48
N GLY A 262 3.17 13.18 -0.68
CA GLY A 262 3.41 11.76 -0.44
C GLY A 262 2.97 10.88 -1.62
N GLN A 263 3.72 9.82 -1.87
CA GLN A 263 3.34 8.76 -2.80
C GLN A 263 2.27 7.87 -2.15
N ALA A 264 1.06 8.42 -2.03
CA ALA A 264 -0.03 7.87 -1.25
C ALA A 264 -0.69 6.60 -1.87
N ASP A 265 -0.33 6.28 -3.11
CA ASP A 265 -0.74 5.04 -3.77
C ASP A 265 0.15 3.84 -3.40
N GLY A 266 1.26 4.08 -2.67
CA GLY A 266 2.20 3.05 -2.28
C GLY A 266 3.45 3.60 -1.59
N ASN A 267 4.57 2.90 -1.74
CA ASN A 267 5.91 3.33 -1.34
C ASN A 267 6.05 3.67 0.17
N VAL A 268 5.51 2.79 1.00
CA VAL A 268 5.78 2.74 2.44
C VAL A 268 6.64 1.52 2.73
N ARG A 269 7.68 1.67 3.54
CA ARG A 269 8.59 0.57 3.89
C ARG A 269 8.67 0.42 5.40
N MET A 270 8.35 -0.77 5.87
CA MET A 270 8.43 -1.16 7.27
C MET A 270 9.08 -2.54 7.40
N THR A 271 9.57 -2.86 8.58
CA THR A 271 9.90 -4.24 8.93
C THR A 271 8.63 -5.11 8.90
N LEU A 272 8.78 -6.41 8.76
CA LEU A 272 7.64 -7.33 8.80
C LEU A 272 6.88 -7.21 10.13
N GLU A 273 7.59 -7.02 11.21
CA GLU A 273 7.02 -6.86 12.55
C GLU A 273 6.22 -5.55 12.68
N ASP A 274 6.70 -4.44 12.13
CA ASP A 274 5.95 -3.18 12.13
C ASP A 274 4.72 -3.23 11.20
N TRP A 275 4.77 -3.99 10.10
CA TRP A 275 3.57 -4.35 9.33
C TRP A 275 2.58 -5.17 10.17
N GLY A 276 3.07 -6.03 11.07
CA GLY A 276 2.27 -6.75 12.06
C GLY A 276 1.57 -5.81 13.04
N ARG A 277 2.30 -4.84 13.58
CA ARG A 277 1.74 -3.79 14.46
C ARG A 277 0.66 -2.98 13.75
N PHE A 278 0.93 -2.57 12.50
CA PHE A 278 -0.06 -1.87 11.67
C PHE A 278 -1.32 -2.71 11.46
N ALA A 279 -1.15 -3.97 11.09
CA ALA A 279 -2.28 -4.88 10.86
C ALA A 279 -3.11 -5.09 12.13
N LEU A 280 -2.48 -5.30 13.26
CA LEU A 280 -3.14 -5.42 14.56
C LEU A 280 -3.87 -4.13 14.95
N TRP A 281 -3.25 -2.97 14.69
CA TRP A 281 -3.88 -1.68 14.99
C TRP A 281 -5.14 -1.45 14.15
N VAL A 282 -5.12 -1.78 12.85
CA VAL A 282 -6.31 -1.75 11.99
C VAL A 282 -7.41 -2.64 12.57
N LYS A 283 -7.09 -3.89 12.93
CA LYS A 283 -8.05 -4.85 13.49
C LYS A 283 -8.68 -4.35 14.80
N ARG A 284 -7.89 -3.83 15.71
CA ARG A 284 -8.40 -3.27 16.99
C ARG A 284 -9.32 -2.08 16.78
N ASN A 285 -9.01 -1.22 15.81
CA ASN A 285 -9.86 -0.08 15.49
C ASN A 285 -11.17 -0.52 14.80
N GLU A 286 -11.15 -1.58 14.01
CA GLU A 286 -12.40 -2.16 13.47
C GLU A 286 -13.38 -2.55 14.58
N GLU A 287 -12.89 -3.02 15.71
CA GLU A 287 -13.71 -3.47 16.84
C GLU A 287 -14.15 -2.35 17.78
N GLY A 288 -13.54 -1.17 17.66
CA GLY A 288 -13.82 -0.02 18.51
C GLY A 288 -15.17 0.67 18.25
N LYS A 289 -15.42 1.78 18.96
CA LYS A 289 -16.71 2.50 18.93
C LYS A 289 -16.59 4.00 18.66
N ASP A 290 -15.39 4.55 18.65
CA ASP A 290 -15.15 5.97 18.40
C ASP A 290 -15.33 6.35 16.92
N CYS A 291 -15.10 7.61 16.58
CA CYS A 291 -15.21 8.09 15.21
C CYS A 291 -14.31 7.31 14.25
N PHE A 292 -13.05 7.12 14.62
CA PHE A 292 -12.09 6.44 13.77
C PHE A 292 -12.44 4.96 13.60
N SER A 293 -12.92 4.32 14.64
CA SER A 293 -13.40 2.92 14.61
C SER A 293 -14.60 2.74 13.66
N LYS A 294 -15.53 3.70 13.64
CA LYS A 294 -16.64 3.69 12.68
C LYS A 294 -16.12 3.81 11.24
N TYR A 295 -15.16 4.73 11.00
CA TYR A 295 -14.54 4.84 9.70
C TYR A 295 -13.83 3.54 9.28
N VAL A 296 -13.06 2.91 10.18
CA VAL A 296 -12.36 1.65 9.88
C VAL A 296 -13.36 0.54 9.54
N LYS A 297 -14.50 0.45 10.25
CA LYS A 297 -15.58 -0.49 9.89
C LYS A 297 -16.10 -0.28 8.47
N GLU A 298 -16.35 0.96 8.08
CA GLU A 298 -16.76 1.28 6.71
C GLU A 298 -15.65 0.94 5.71
N ALA A 299 -14.41 1.30 6.02
CA ALA A 299 -13.25 1.07 5.16
C ALA A 299 -12.99 -0.42 4.87
N THR A 300 -13.26 -1.29 5.83
CA THR A 300 -13.02 -2.75 5.74
C THR A 300 -14.23 -3.52 5.18
N ASN A 301 -15.38 -2.88 5.03
CA ASN A 301 -16.57 -3.45 4.40
C ASN A 301 -16.71 -3.00 2.94
N THR A 302 -17.42 -3.77 2.13
CA THR A 302 -17.66 -3.46 0.72
C THR A 302 -18.46 -2.17 0.57
N GLN A 303 -17.86 -1.18 -0.06
CA GLN A 303 -18.48 0.10 -0.42
C GLN A 303 -18.83 0.17 -1.90
N ILE A 304 -18.12 -0.57 -2.73
CA ILE A 304 -18.38 -0.69 -4.16
C ILE A 304 -18.06 -2.11 -4.63
N SER A 305 -18.88 -2.62 -5.56
CA SER A 305 -18.65 -3.94 -6.15
C SER A 305 -17.51 -3.88 -7.16
N ASN A 306 -16.61 -4.84 -7.09
CA ASN A 306 -15.66 -5.11 -8.16
C ASN A 306 -16.40 -5.83 -9.31
N SER A 307 -17.06 -5.07 -10.17
CA SER A 307 -17.87 -5.57 -11.28
C SER A 307 -17.04 -6.06 -12.48
N ILE A 308 -15.70 -5.94 -12.42
CA ILE A 308 -14.83 -6.41 -13.50
C ILE A 308 -14.99 -7.93 -13.64
N LYS A 309 -15.59 -8.34 -14.75
CA LYS A 309 -15.70 -9.76 -15.14
C LYS A 309 -14.33 -10.21 -15.64
N ARG A 310 -13.50 -10.70 -14.75
CA ARG A 310 -12.18 -11.26 -15.08
C ARG A 310 -12.11 -12.68 -14.52
N GLU A 311 -11.77 -13.63 -15.37
CA GLU A 311 -11.49 -14.99 -14.91
C GLU A 311 -10.36 -14.95 -13.87
N GLY A 312 -10.54 -15.66 -12.75
CA GLY A 312 -9.54 -15.71 -11.67
C GLY A 312 -9.47 -14.48 -10.78
N LYS A 313 -10.42 -13.52 -10.85
CA LYS A 313 -10.43 -12.42 -9.87
C LYS A 313 -10.55 -12.97 -8.45
N ALA A 314 -9.76 -12.42 -7.54
CA ALA A 314 -9.68 -12.91 -6.16
C ALA A 314 -10.66 -12.19 -5.20
N PHE A 315 -11.18 -11.02 -5.56
CA PHE A 315 -11.99 -10.15 -4.70
C PHE A 315 -13.24 -9.65 -5.41
N ASP A 316 -14.39 -9.70 -4.75
CA ASP A 316 -15.66 -9.26 -5.32
C ASP A 316 -16.06 -7.84 -4.90
N GLY A 317 -15.43 -7.29 -3.87
CA GLY A 317 -15.71 -5.96 -3.35
C GLY A 317 -14.46 -5.13 -3.08
N TYR A 318 -14.71 -3.82 -2.86
CA TYR A 318 -13.70 -2.85 -2.45
C TYR A 318 -14.31 -1.89 -1.42
N GLY A 319 -13.58 -1.65 -0.34
CA GLY A 319 -13.92 -0.68 0.68
C GLY A 319 -13.22 0.66 0.44
N TYR A 320 -12.70 1.29 1.48
CA TYR A 320 -11.90 2.50 1.35
C TYR A 320 -10.42 2.14 1.23
N LEU A 321 -9.94 2.00 -0.01
CA LEU A 321 -8.59 1.56 -0.37
C LEU A 321 -8.19 0.18 0.21
N ILE A 322 -9.16 -0.69 0.38
CA ILE A 322 -9.02 -2.04 0.93
C ILE A 322 -9.86 -3.00 0.08
N TRP A 323 -9.30 -4.13 -0.31
CA TRP A 323 -10.00 -5.20 -1.01
C TRP A 323 -10.87 -5.99 -0.02
N THR A 324 -12.08 -6.34 -0.43
CA THR A 324 -13.04 -7.07 0.40
C THR A 324 -13.58 -8.31 -0.33
N GLU A 325 -14.18 -9.21 0.41
CA GLU A 325 -14.85 -10.40 -0.13
C GLU A 325 -13.92 -11.28 -0.99
N ASN A 326 -12.80 -11.73 -0.40
CA ASN A 326 -11.95 -12.70 -1.08
C ASN A 326 -12.75 -13.97 -1.42
N ASN A 327 -12.63 -14.49 -2.64
CA ASN A 327 -13.41 -15.63 -3.12
C ASN A 327 -13.11 -16.97 -2.41
N ARG A 328 -12.06 -17.05 -1.58
CA ARG A 328 -11.73 -18.19 -0.71
C ARG A 328 -12.18 -17.98 0.74
N GLN A 329 -12.31 -16.72 1.17
CA GLN A 329 -12.73 -16.34 2.53
C GLN A 329 -13.54 -15.04 2.47
N LYS A 330 -14.86 -15.15 2.35
CA LYS A 330 -15.78 -14.01 2.14
C LYS A 330 -15.77 -13.00 3.28
N ASN A 331 -15.60 -13.45 4.53
CA ASN A 331 -15.56 -12.58 5.70
C ASN A 331 -14.17 -11.95 5.90
N SER A 332 -13.38 -11.78 4.83
CA SER A 332 -12.05 -11.22 4.90
C SER A 332 -11.90 -9.93 4.11
N TYR A 333 -10.98 -9.09 4.56
CA TYR A 333 -10.52 -7.91 3.86
C TYR A 333 -9.00 -7.93 3.76
N TRP A 334 -8.47 -7.28 2.71
CA TRP A 334 -7.09 -7.45 2.32
C TRP A 334 -6.45 -6.16 1.86
N ALA A 335 -5.22 -5.91 2.31
CA ALA A 335 -4.32 -4.99 1.65
C ALA A 335 -3.47 -5.79 0.64
N VAL A 336 -3.47 -5.33 -0.61
CA VAL A 336 -2.88 -6.04 -1.75
C VAL A 336 -1.87 -5.13 -2.43
N GLY A 337 -0.64 -5.58 -2.57
CA GLY A 337 0.44 -4.90 -3.28
C GLY A 337 1.01 -5.75 -4.41
N TYR A 338 1.50 -5.07 -5.45
CA TYR A 338 2.15 -5.69 -6.59
C TYR A 338 3.33 -6.57 -6.15
N GLY A 339 3.61 -7.63 -6.90
CA GLY A 339 4.72 -8.54 -6.61
C GLY A 339 4.44 -9.51 -5.46
N GLY A 340 3.19 -9.59 -4.96
CA GLY A 340 2.79 -10.57 -3.96
C GLY A 340 2.75 -10.06 -2.53
N GLN A 341 2.74 -8.73 -2.32
CA GLN A 341 2.57 -8.15 -0.99
C GLN A 341 1.12 -8.35 -0.53
N ARG A 342 0.90 -8.95 0.64
CA ARG A 342 -0.44 -9.22 1.19
C ARG A 342 -0.48 -9.01 2.69
N ILE A 343 -1.54 -8.36 3.15
CA ILE A 343 -1.99 -8.44 4.53
C ILE A 343 -3.46 -8.84 4.49
N ALA A 344 -3.84 -9.83 5.29
CA ALA A 344 -5.19 -10.37 5.34
C ALA A 344 -5.75 -10.34 6.75
N TRP A 345 -7.00 -9.96 6.88
CA TRP A 345 -7.77 -9.92 8.12
C TRP A 345 -9.12 -10.63 7.95
N ASN A 346 -9.67 -11.10 9.05
CA ASN A 346 -11.02 -11.65 9.11
C ASN A 346 -11.89 -10.80 10.06
N HIS A 347 -13.16 -10.56 9.69
CA HIS A 347 -14.08 -9.81 10.54
C HIS A 347 -14.40 -10.54 11.85
N ASN A 348 -14.36 -11.87 11.86
CA ASN A 348 -14.87 -12.71 12.95
C ASN A 348 -13.81 -13.12 13.98
N ASN A 349 -12.52 -12.91 13.72
CA ASN A 349 -11.45 -13.29 14.64
C ASN A 349 -10.24 -12.37 14.51
N GLN A 350 -9.21 -12.62 15.33
CA GLN A 350 -7.98 -11.82 15.40
C GLN A 350 -6.85 -12.33 14.52
N ARG A 351 -7.13 -13.28 13.60
CA ARG A 351 -6.11 -13.94 12.80
C ARG A 351 -5.73 -13.12 11.59
N ILE A 352 -4.46 -12.81 11.51
CA ILE A 352 -3.84 -11.99 10.47
C ILE A 352 -2.78 -12.80 9.76
N LEU A 353 -2.69 -12.66 8.44
CA LEU A 353 -1.59 -13.17 7.64
C LEU A 353 -0.90 -12.00 6.96
N ILE A 354 0.43 -12.02 6.95
CA ILE A 354 1.26 -11.05 6.23
C ILE A 354 2.23 -11.82 5.35
N ALA A 355 2.38 -11.39 4.09
CA ALA A 355 3.34 -11.97 3.17
C ALA A 355 3.97 -10.90 2.27
N PHE A 356 5.27 -11.02 2.04
CA PHE A 356 6.03 -10.16 1.15
C PHE A 356 6.84 -10.98 0.15
N SER A 357 6.89 -10.50 -1.08
CA SER A 357 7.58 -11.12 -2.20
C SER A 357 7.95 -10.09 -3.26
N ASN A 358 8.59 -10.51 -4.33
CA ASN A 358 8.79 -9.71 -5.55
C ASN A 358 8.08 -10.29 -6.79
N VAL A 359 7.43 -11.47 -6.64
CA VAL A 359 6.70 -12.16 -7.72
C VAL A 359 5.43 -12.80 -7.15
N GLU A 360 4.34 -12.83 -7.91
CA GLU A 360 3.01 -13.33 -7.49
C GLU A 360 2.77 -14.82 -7.76
N ASN A 361 3.79 -15.65 -7.83
CA ASN A 361 3.65 -17.07 -8.22
C ASN A 361 3.09 -18.00 -7.14
N TYR A 362 2.67 -17.48 -5.99
CA TYR A 362 2.18 -18.27 -4.84
C TYR A 362 0.83 -17.79 -4.29
N MET A 363 0.14 -16.93 -5.02
CA MET A 363 -1.10 -16.32 -4.52
C MET A 363 -2.21 -17.34 -4.26
N GLY A 364 -2.33 -18.35 -5.10
CA GLY A 364 -3.33 -19.41 -4.91
C GLY A 364 -3.15 -20.11 -3.55
N ASP A 365 -1.93 -20.53 -3.27
CA ASP A 365 -1.57 -21.24 -2.02
C ASP A 365 -1.75 -20.31 -0.81
N LEU A 366 -1.40 -19.02 -0.95
CA LEU A 366 -1.53 -18.04 0.11
C LEU A 366 -3.00 -17.79 0.49
N TYR A 367 -3.91 -17.71 -0.49
CA TYR A 367 -5.35 -17.56 -0.24
C TYR A 367 -5.94 -18.79 0.46
N TRP A 368 -5.49 -20.00 0.10
CA TRP A 368 -5.87 -21.23 0.79
C TRP A 368 -5.28 -21.29 2.20
N LEU A 369 -4.02 -20.91 2.37
CA LEU A 369 -3.38 -20.82 3.69
C LEU A 369 -4.18 -19.90 4.61
N TYR A 370 -4.56 -18.70 4.12
CA TYR A 370 -5.31 -17.75 4.92
C TYR A 370 -6.71 -18.24 5.27
N ARG A 371 -7.42 -18.87 4.32
CA ARG A 371 -8.70 -19.51 4.60
C ARG A 371 -8.57 -20.52 5.75
N ASP A 372 -7.60 -21.42 5.66
CA ASP A 372 -7.40 -22.46 6.66
C ASP A 372 -6.98 -21.84 8.00
N TRP A 373 -6.09 -20.84 7.99
CA TRP A 373 -5.67 -20.10 9.18
C TRP A 373 -6.84 -19.40 9.89
N SER A 374 -7.62 -18.63 9.14
CA SER A 374 -8.73 -17.84 9.68
C SER A 374 -9.96 -18.68 10.05
N SER A 375 -10.01 -19.95 9.68
CA SER A 375 -11.11 -20.87 9.97
C SER A 375 -10.84 -21.81 11.15
N LEU A 376 -9.63 -21.75 11.75
CA LEU A 376 -9.37 -22.53 12.95
C LEU A 376 -10.31 -22.08 14.10
N PRO A 377 -10.78 -22.99 14.96
CA PRO A 377 -11.49 -22.63 16.18
C PRO A 377 -10.59 -21.77 17.09
N ASP A 378 -11.23 -20.94 17.91
CA ASP A 378 -10.53 -20.12 18.93
C ASP A 378 -10.05 -20.98 20.10
#